data_a1dbd6efc331c4276ef12e6fe6dcd240
#
_entry.id   a1dbd6efc331c4276ef12e6fe6dcd240
#
_cell.length_a   1.000
_cell.length_b   1.000
_cell.length_c   1.000
_cell.angle_alpha   90.00
_cell.angle_beta   90.00
_cell.angle_gamma   90.00
#
_symmetry.space_group_name_H-M   'P 1'
#
loop_
_entity.id
_entity.type
_entity.pdbx_description
1 polymer ?
#
loop_
_entity_poly.entity_id
_entity_poly.type
_entity_poly.pdbx_seq_one_letter_code
_entity_poly.pdbx_strand_id
1 'polypeptide(L)'
;MTSHRAQRPSPDEYPSFYAGYVSQVPDGDVVEALIGGAEIAAALLHDLDEERGDHAYAPGKWTLKEVLLHCADAERIFVYRALRIARGDQTPLPGWDENAYAPLSGAGARSMDSIMDELESVREGSVTLFHGLPEDAWTRTGNANGKPITVRALAWITAGHLLHHLGVVQERYLG
;
A
#
# COMPACT_ATOMS: atom_id res chain seq x y z
N MET A 1 10.69 18.50 -18.84
CA MET A 1 9.32 18.12 -18.45
C MET A 1 9.43 17.33 -17.14
N THR A 2 8.59 17.65 -16.16
CA THR A 2 8.57 16.89 -14.90
C THR A 2 7.98 15.50 -15.20
N SER A 3 8.64 14.43 -14.72
CA SER A 3 8.15 13.06 -14.89
C SER A 3 6.77 12.88 -14.26
N HIS A 4 5.90 12.09 -14.87
CA HIS A 4 4.57 11.79 -14.34
C HIS A 4 4.61 11.13 -12.96
N ARG A 5 5.66 10.35 -12.65
CA ARG A 5 5.84 9.75 -11.33
C ARG A 5 6.12 10.76 -10.21
N ALA A 6 6.61 11.96 -10.57
CA ALA A 6 6.85 13.05 -9.63
C ALA A 6 5.67 14.05 -9.55
N GLN A 7 4.58 13.77 -10.25
CA GLN A 7 3.38 14.60 -10.23
C GLN A 7 2.30 13.92 -9.40
N ARG A 8 1.87 14.58 -8.32
CA ARG A 8 0.74 14.12 -7.53
C ARG A 8 -0.50 13.96 -8.42
N PRO A 9 -1.25 12.84 -8.35
CA PRO A 9 -2.45 12.67 -9.14
C PRO A 9 -3.52 13.69 -8.73
N SER A 10 -4.26 14.18 -9.72
CA SER A 10 -5.39 15.08 -9.48
C SER A 10 -6.61 14.31 -8.93
N PRO A 11 -7.55 14.97 -8.23
CA PRO A 11 -8.69 14.30 -7.58
C PRO A 11 -9.63 13.55 -8.52
N ASP A 12 -9.59 13.79 -9.81
CA ASP A 12 -10.37 13.08 -10.85
C ASP A 12 -9.71 11.79 -11.34
N GLU A 13 -8.45 11.53 -10.94
CA GLU A 13 -7.72 10.33 -11.31
C GLU A 13 -8.01 9.12 -10.41
N TYR A 14 -8.72 9.30 -9.30
CA TYR A 14 -9.02 8.25 -8.34
C TYR A 14 -10.31 8.50 -7.56
N PRO A 15 -10.94 7.45 -7.01
CA PRO A 15 -12.08 7.60 -6.11
C PRO A 15 -11.75 8.43 -4.87
N SER A 16 -12.63 9.34 -4.48
CA SER A 16 -12.40 10.32 -3.40
C SER A 16 -12.04 9.71 -2.03
N PHE A 17 -12.45 8.48 -1.76
CA PHE A 17 -12.09 7.79 -0.51
C PHE A 17 -10.59 7.50 -0.36
N TYR A 18 -9.81 7.53 -1.46
CA TYR A 18 -8.36 7.41 -1.42
C TYR A 18 -7.61 8.74 -1.15
N ALA A 19 -8.34 9.87 -1.11
CA ALA A 19 -7.72 11.18 -0.95
C ALA A 19 -6.86 11.29 0.33
N GLY A 20 -7.29 10.66 1.42
CA GLY A 20 -6.55 10.58 2.67
C GLY A 20 -5.18 9.91 2.52
N TYR A 21 -5.08 8.85 1.72
CA TYR A 21 -3.80 8.17 1.46
C TYR A 21 -2.90 9.04 0.57
N VAL A 22 -3.44 9.52 -0.55
CA VAL A 22 -2.68 10.38 -1.47
C VAL A 22 -2.11 11.62 -0.77
N SER A 23 -2.85 12.21 0.17
CA SER A 23 -2.40 13.41 0.91
C SER A 23 -1.24 13.16 1.87
N GLN A 24 -1.01 11.93 2.32
CA GLN A 24 0.09 11.59 3.23
C GLN A 24 1.44 11.42 2.52
N VAL A 25 1.42 11.22 1.20
CA VAL A 25 2.65 11.06 0.44
C VAL A 25 3.34 12.43 0.28
N PRO A 26 4.62 12.57 0.61
CA PRO A 26 5.35 13.82 0.39
C PRO A 26 5.40 14.18 -1.10
N ASP A 27 5.57 15.47 -1.41
CA ASP A 27 5.78 15.90 -2.78
C ASP A 27 7.13 15.39 -3.29
N GLY A 28 7.16 14.99 -4.57
CA GLY A 28 8.35 14.43 -5.20
C GLY A 28 8.08 13.15 -5.98
N ASP A 29 9.11 12.35 -6.17
CA ASP A 29 9.03 11.08 -6.89
C ASP A 29 8.32 10.02 -6.02
N VAL A 30 7.21 9.46 -6.50
CA VAL A 30 6.45 8.46 -5.75
C VAL A 30 7.23 7.16 -5.54
N VAL A 31 8.19 6.84 -6.41
CA VAL A 31 9.04 5.66 -6.23
C VAL A 31 9.98 5.86 -5.04
N GLU A 32 10.53 7.05 -4.87
CA GLU A 32 11.30 7.41 -3.68
C GLU A 32 10.42 7.40 -2.41
N ALA A 33 9.17 7.83 -2.52
CA ALA A 33 8.21 7.73 -1.40
C ALA A 33 7.90 6.27 -1.02
N LEU A 34 7.82 5.36 -1.99
CA LEU A 34 7.66 3.93 -1.72
C LEU A 34 8.87 3.36 -0.96
N ILE A 35 10.10 3.72 -1.38
CA ILE A 35 11.35 3.31 -0.71
C ILE A 35 11.39 3.87 0.71
N GLY A 36 11.20 5.18 0.87
CA GLY A 36 11.19 5.82 2.19
C GLY A 36 10.13 5.26 3.14
N GLY A 37 8.96 4.86 2.62
CA GLY A 37 7.92 4.17 3.41
C GLY A 37 8.39 2.83 3.98
N ALA A 38 9.19 2.06 3.22
CA ALA A 38 9.79 0.81 3.72
C ALA A 38 10.83 1.09 4.82
N GLU A 39 11.66 2.11 4.65
CA GLU A 39 12.64 2.51 5.66
C GLU A 39 11.97 2.95 6.97
N ILE A 40 10.87 3.70 6.88
CA ILE A 40 10.07 4.09 8.04
C ILE A 40 9.48 2.85 8.72
N ALA A 41 8.93 1.91 7.95
CA ALA A 41 8.38 0.66 8.48
C ALA A 41 9.46 -0.15 9.22
N ALA A 42 10.62 -0.35 8.59
CA ALA A 42 11.74 -1.06 9.19
C ALA A 42 12.18 -0.40 10.51
N ALA A 43 12.37 0.91 10.52
CA ALA A 43 12.77 1.64 11.72
C ALA A 43 11.73 1.60 12.85
N LEU A 44 10.42 1.67 12.51
CA LEU A 44 9.34 1.67 13.50
C LEU A 44 9.11 0.30 14.13
N LEU A 45 9.34 -0.78 13.38
CA LEU A 45 8.92 -2.14 13.73
C LEU A 45 10.08 -3.05 14.16
N HIS A 46 11.34 -2.59 14.01
CA HIS A 46 12.58 -3.36 14.22
C HIS A 46 12.67 -4.08 15.57
N ASP A 47 12.26 -3.43 16.67
CA ASP A 47 12.43 -3.96 18.02
C ASP A 47 11.12 -4.51 18.62
N LEU A 48 10.09 -4.75 17.80
CA LEU A 48 8.81 -5.23 18.28
C LEU A 48 8.82 -6.75 18.44
N ASP A 49 8.48 -7.21 19.64
CA ASP A 49 8.37 -8.62 19.98
C ASP A 49 7.02 -9.24 19.54
N GLU A 50 6.91 -10.55 19.71
CA GLU A 50 5.70 -11.32 19.37
C GLU A 50 4.48 -10.89 20.18
N GLU A 51 4.67 -10.50 21.45
CA GLU A 51 3.59 -10.04 22.31
C GLU A 51 2.97 -8.75 21.76
N ARG A 52 3.80 -7.81 21.32
CA ARG A 52 3.35 -6.59 20.66
C ARG A 52 2.70 -6.88 19.31
N GLY A 53 3.26 -7.82 18.55
CA GLY A 53 2.70 -8.28 17.28
C GLY A 53 1.31 -8.86 17.40
N ASP A 54 1.02 -9.61 18.46
CA ASP A 54 -0.26 -10.24 18.72
C ASP A 54 -1.26 -9.30 19.45
N HIS A 55 -0.82 -8.08 19.82
CA HIS A 55 -1.65 -7.10 20.51
C HIS A 55 -2.65 -6.43 19.56
N ALA A 56 -3.92 -6.32 20.03
CA ALA A 56 -4.95 -5.46 19.43
C ALA A 56 -5.25 -4.32 20.39
N TYR A 57 -5.24 -3.07 19.93
CA TYR A 57 -5.42 -1.90 20.82
C TYR A 57 -6.81 -1.76 21.42
N ALA A 58 -7.81 -2.50 20.94
CA ALA A 58 -9.16 -2.55 21.51
C ALA A 58 -9.88 -3.84 21.07
N PRO A 59 -10.94 -4.28 21.80
CA PRO A 59 -11.74 -5.42 21.41
C PRO A 59 -12.31 -5.30 20.00
N GLY A 60 -12.16 -6.35 19.18
CA GLY A 60 -12.65 -6.40 17.80
C GLY A 60 -11.81 -5.60 16.79
N LYS A 61 -10.65 -5.09 17.19
CA LYS A 61 -9.66 -4.52 16.29
C LYS A 61 -8.63 -5.56 15.87
N TRP A 62 -8.01 -5.33 14.74
CA TRP A 62 -6.95 -6.18 14.24
C TRP A 62 -5.74 -6.16 15.17
N THR A 63 -5.01 -7.26 15.23
CA THR A 63 -3.68 -7.30 15.81
C THR A 63 -2.69 -6.51 14.96
N LEU A 64 -1.54 -6.15 15.51
CA LEU A 64 -0.49 -5.51 14.72
C LEU A 64 -0.06 -6.38 13.54
N LYS A 65 0.10 -7.68 13.75
CA LYS A 65 0.41 -8.63 12.67
C LYS A 65 -0.64 -8.63 11.55
N GLU A 66 -1.92 -8.57 11.90
CA GLU A 66 -3.01 -8.48 10.91
C GLU A 66 -2.96 -7.17 10.13
N VAL A 67 -2.63 -6.04 10.79
CA VAL A 67 -2.45 -4.75 10.10
C VAL A 67 -1.30 -4.83 9.12
N LEU A 68 -0.16 -5.40 9.50
CA LEU A 68 1.00 -5.50 8.60
C LEU A 68 0.74 -6.42 7.41
N LEU A 69 0.09 -7.56 7.60
CA LEU A 69 -0.32 -8.43 6.51
C LEU A 69 -1.37 -7.77 5.61
N HIS A 70 -2.31 -7.01 6.18
CA HIS A 70 -3.24 -6.20 5.39
C HIS A 70 -2.49 -5.20 4.50
N CYS A 71 -1.42 -4.57 5.00
CA CYS A 71 -0.60 -3.69 4.15
C CYS A 71 0.02 -4.44 2.97
N ALA A 72 0.57 -5.64 3.19
CA ALA A 72 1.13 -6.47 2.13
C ALA A 72 0.07 -6.91 1.11
N ASP A 73 -1.10 -7.35 1.57
CA ASP A 73 -2.20 -7.78 0.71
C ASP A 73 -2.77 -6.63 -0.13
N ALA A 74 -3.01 -5.47 0.51
CA ALA A 74 -3.49 -4.29 -0.18
C ALA A 74 -2.51 -3.82 -1.27
N GLU A 75 -1.21 -3.82 -0.96
CA GLU A 75 -0.17 -3.47 -1.91
C GLU A 75 -0.15 -4.41 -3.13
N ARG A 76 -0.24 -5.72 -2.92
CA ARG A 76 -0.37 -6.70 -4.01
C ARG A 76 -1.56 -6.40 -4.92
N ILE A 77 -2.70 -6.06 -4.33
CA ILE A 77 -3.91 -5.74 -5.08
C ILE A 77 -3.76 -4.43 -5.87
N PHE A 78 -3.22 -3.37 -5.25
CA PHE A 78 -2.99 -2.10 -5.94
C PHE A 78 -1.98 -2.25 -7.07
N VAL A 79 -0.89 -2.96 -6.83
CA VAL A 79 0.18 -3.18 -7.81
C VAL A 79 -0.27 -4.10 -8.94
N TYR A 80 -1.06 -5.13 -8.67
CA TYR A 80 -1.71 -5.94 -9.70
C TYR A 80 -2.60 -5.09 -10.62
N ARG A 81 -3.39 -4.19 -10.04
CA ARG A 81 -4.23 -3.27 -10.81
C ARG A 81 -3.38 -2.32 -11.65
N ALA A 82 -2.33 -1.75 -11.07
CA ALA A 82 -1.39 -0.88 -11.76
C ALA A 82 -0.72 -1.60 -12.94
N LEU A 83 -0.25 -2.83 -12.75
CA LEU A 83 0.33 -3.67 -13.79
C LEU A 83 -0.64 -3.87 -14.96
N ARG A 84 -1.87 -4.30 -14.67
CA ARG A 84 -2.90 -4.54 -15.70
C ARG A 84 -3.16 -3.30 -16.54
N ILE A 85 -3.42 -2.18 -15.87
CA ILE A 85 -3.73 -0.90 -16.51
C ILE A 85 -2.49 -0.38 -17.28
N ALA A 86 -1.30 -0.47 -16.70
CA ALA A 86 -0.06 -0.08 -17.36
C ALA A 86 0.24 -0.90 -18.64
N ARG A 87 -0.26 -2.12 -18.75
CA ARG A 87 -0.16 -2.95 -19.97
C ARG A 87 -1.33 -2.74 -20.94
N GLY A 88 -2.23 -1.77 -20.67
CA GLY A 88 -3.35 -1.41 -21.54
C GLY A 88 -4.57 -2.32 -21.39
N ASP A 89 -4.62 -3.15 -20.35
CA ASP A 89 -5.77 -4.01 -20.07
C ASP A 89 -6.98 -3.17 -19.60
N GLN A 90 -8.09 -3.27 -20.32
CA GLN A 90 -9.32 -2.53 -20.04
C GLN A 90 -10.36 -3.39 -19.29
N THR A 91 -10.02 -4.61 -18.90
CA THR A 91 -10.91 -5.48 -18.12
C THR A 91 -11.26 -4.82 -16.79
N PRO A 92 -12.53 -4.67 -16.41
CA PRO A 92 -12.89 -4.19 -15.08
C PRO A 92 -12.34 -5.11 -14.00
N LEU A 93 -11.60 -4.53 -13.06
CA LEU A 93 -10.97 -5.26 -11.97
C LEU A 93 -11.88 -5.22 -10.73
N PRO A 94 -12.08 -6.37 -10.03
CA PRO A 94 -13.00 -6.44 -8.90
C PRO A 94 -12.51 -5.64 -7.69
N GLY A 95 -13.46 -5.32 -6.80
CA GLY A 95 -13.19 -4.94 -5.43
C GLY A 95 -12.76 -6.14 -4.57
N TRP A 96 -12.39 -5.86 -3.34
CA TRP A 96 -12.10 -6.84 -2.30
C TRP A 96 -12.56 -6.30 -0.95
N ASP A 97 -12.70 -7.20 0.03
CA ASP A 97 -13.12 -6.86 1.39
C ASP A 97 -11.98 -7.19 2.36
N GLU A 98 -11.28 -6.17 2.81
CA GLU A 98 -10.16 -6.29 3.74
C GLU A 98 -10.59 -6.88 5.10
N ASN A 99 -11.82 -6.62 5.53
CA ASN A 99 -12.33 -7.17 6.78
C ASN A 99 -12.61 -8.66 6.70
N ALA A 100 -12.90 -9.16 5.51
CA ALA A 100 -13.03 -10.60 5.28
C ALA A 100 -11.65 -11.29 5.16
N TYR A 101 -10.62 -10.57 4.71
CA TYR A 101 -9.26 -11.10 4.53
C TYR A 101 -8.48 -11.21 5.83
N ALA A 102 -8.53 -10.19 6.68
CA ALA A 102 -7.71 -10.11 7.88
C ALA A 102 -7.83 -11.35 8.80
N PRO A 103 -9.04 -11.88 9.13
CA PRO A 103 -9.17 -13.09 9.94
C PRO A 103 -8.63 -14.37 9.26
N LEU A 104 -8.53 -14.36 7.92
CA LEU A 104 -8.07 -15.49 7.12
C LEU A 104 -6.59 -15.38 6.74
N SER A 105 -5.92 -14.30 7.12
CA SER A 105 -4.52 -14.03 6.77
C SER A 105 -3.51 -15.02 7.38
N GLY A 106 -3.89 -15.69 8.47
CA GLY A 106 -2.99 -16.57 9.22
C GLY A 106 -1.95 -15.82 10.06
N ALA A 107 -2.13 -14.51 10.30
CA ALA A 107 -1.19 -13.65 11.00
C ALA A 107 -0.73 -14.21 12.35
N GLY A 108 -1.64 -14.70 13.18
CA GLY A 108 -1.34 -15.22 14.52
C GLY A 108 -0.49 -16.50 14.53
N ALA A 109 -0.31 -17.17 13.38
CA ALA A 109 0.55 -18.34 13.25
C ALA A 109 1.97 -18.00 12.74
N ARG A 110 2.26 -16.72 12.50
CA ARG A 110 3.53 -16.25 11.93
C ARG A 110 4.30 -15.40 12.91
N SER A 111 5.63 -15.43 12.81
CA SER A 111 6.49 -14.49 13.55
C SER A 111 6.44 -13.08 12.94
N MET A 112 6.76 -12.08 13.75
CA MET A 112 6.94 -10.70 13.29
C MET A 112 7.98 -10.63 12.17
N ASP A 113 9.13 -11.28 12.32
CA ASP A 113 10.19 -11.33 11.30
C ASP A 113 9.65 -11.85 9.96
N SER A 114 8.91 -12.97 9.99
CA SER A 114 8.32 -13.53 8.76
C SER A 114 7.33 -12.58 8.08
N ILE A 115 6.58 -11.79 8.83
CA ILE A 115 5.64 -10.82 8.27
C ILE A 115 6.39 -9.59 7.72
N MET A 116 7.45 -9.16 8.41
CA MET A 116 8.31 -8.07 7.95
C MET A 116 9.04 -8.44 6.66
N ASP A 117 9.62 -9.64 6.57
CA ASP A 117 10.26 -10.15 5.36
C ASP A 117 9.28 -10.16 4.16
N GLU A 118 8.02 -10.52 4.40
CA GLU A 118 7.00 -10.50 3.37
C GLU A 118 6.65 -9.07 2.92
N LEU A 119 6.47 -8.16 3.86
CA LEU A 119 6.15 -6.75 3.56
C LEU A 119 7.29 -6.11 2.74
N GLU A 120 8.54 -6.37 3.11
CA GLU A 120 9.72 -5.91 2.38
C GLU A 120 9.77 -6.48 0.97
N SER A 121 9.61 -7.80 0.80
CA SER A 121 9.62 -8.45 -0.50
C SER A 121 8.53 -7.94 -1.45
N VAL A 122 7.33 -7.70 -0.92
CA VAL A 122 6.22 -7.11 -1.69
C VAL A 122 6.57 -5.69 -2.14
N ARG A 123 7.14 -4.88 -1.24
CA ARG A 123 7.56 -3.51 -1.53
C ARG A 123 8.66 -3.46 -2.58
N GLU A 124 9.67 -4.32 -2.49
CA GLU A 124 10.74 -4.40 -3.49
C GLU A 124 10.18 -4.73 -4.88
N GLY A 125 9.25 -5.68 -4.96
CA GLY A 125 8.56 -5.99 -6.22
C GLY A 125 7.78 -4.81 -6.77
N SER A 126 7.10 -4.06 -5.91
CA SER A 126 6.33 -2.86 -6.27
C SER A 126 7.23 -1.75 -6.80
N VAL A 127 8.33 -1.45 -6.09
CA VAL A 127 9.34 -0.48 -6.49
C VAL A 127 9.91 -0.84 -7.86
N THR A 128 10.28 -2.11 -8.07
CA THR A 128 10.81 -2.61 -9.33
C THR A 128 9.83 -2.41 -10.48
N LEU A 129 8.54 -2.75 -10.27
CA LEU A 129 7.50 -2.53 -11.27
C LEU A 129 7.38 -1.05 -11.63
N PHE A 130 7.15 -0.18 -10.65
CA PHE A 130 6.92 1.25 -10.90
C PHE A 130 8.14 1.94 -11.49
N HIS A 131 9.34 1.61 -11.02
CA HIS A 131 10.58 2.15 -11.59
C HIS A 131 10.75 1.80 -13.08
N GLY A 132 10.32 0.60 -13.48
CA GLY A 132 10.44 0.10 -14.86
C GLY A 132 9.32 0.54 -15.81
N LEU A 133 8.32 1.32 -15.37
CA LEU A 133 7.23 1.75 -16.23
C LEU A 133 7.67 2.82 -17.24
N PRO A 134 7.27 2.71 -18.52
CA PRO A 134 7.47 3.80 -19.47
C PRO A 134 6.60 5.00 -19.11
N GLU A 135 7.05 6.20 -19.48
CA GLU A 135 6.44 7.46 -19.07
C GLU A 135 4.95 7.57 -19.44
N ASP A 136 4.56 7.08 -20.60
CA ASP A 136 3.17 7.11 -21.08
C ASP A 136 2.23 6.14 -20.31
N ALA A 137 2.78 5.15 -19.61
CA ALA A 137 1.98 4.22 -18.82
C ALA A 137 1.39 4.88 -17.56
N TRP A 138 2.04 5.90 -17.00
CA TRP A 138 1.63 6.52 -15.74
C TRP A 138 0.24 7.17 -15.80
N THR A 139 -0.14 7.69 -16.98
CA THR A 139 -1.44 8.35 -17.19
C THR A 139 -2.53 7.42 -17.73
N ARG A 140 -2.20 6.14 -17.98
CA ARG A 140 -3.21 5.17 -18.43
C ARG A 140 -4.26 4.97 -17.36
N THR A 141 -5.52 4.93 -17.81
CA THR A 141 -6.70 4.76 -16.95
C THR A 141 -7.33 3.40 -17.18
N GLY A 142 -7.77 2.76 -16.11
CA GLY A 142 -8.59 1.55 -16.13
C GLY A 142 -9.74 1.67 -15.14
N ASN A 143 -10.43 0.55 -14.91
CA ASN A 143 -11.54 0.46 -13.96
C ASN A 143 -11.18 -0.51 -12.83
N ALA A 144 -11.23 -0.02 -11.58
CA ALA A 144 -11.06 -0.85 -10.40
C ALA A 144 -12.19 -0.60 -9.41
N ASN A 145 -12.85 -1.67 -8.98
CA ASN A 145 -14.02 -1.61 -8.10
C ASN A 145 -15.14 -0.68 -8.64
N GLY A 146 -15.38 -0.74 -9.95
CA GLY A 146 -16.40 0.05 -10.62
C GLY A 146 -16.08 1.55 -10.80
N LYS A 147 -14.85 1.98 -10.53
CA LYS A 147 -14.42 3.37 -10.61
C LYS A 147 -13.18 3.53 -11.50
N PRO A 148 -13.07 4.65 -12.25
CA PRO A 148 -11.86 4.96 -13.00
C PRO A 148 -10.69 5.24 -12.05
N ILE A 149 -9.50 4.80 -12.47
CA ILE A 149 -8.27 5.04 -11.73
C ILE A 149 -7.08 5.02 -12.67
N THR A 150 -6.09 5.88 -12.45
CA THR A 150 -4.84 5.89 -13.23
C THR A 150 -3.75 5.06 -12.56
N VAL A 151 -2.76 4.64 -13.35
CA VAL A 151 -1.54 3.98 -12.83
C VAL A 151 -0.84 4.87 -11.82
N ARG A 152 -0.70 6.17 -12.12
CA ARG A 152 -0.11 7.16 -11.22
C ARG A 152 -0.84 7.20 -9.88
N ALA A 153 -2.16 7.29 -9.90
CA ALA A 153 -2.96 7.28 -8.68
C ALA A 153 -2.75 6.00 -7.85
N LEU A 154 -2.67 4.83 -8.50
CA LEU A 154 -2.41 3.57 -7.81
C LEU A 154 -1.04 3.56 -7.11
N ALA A 155 0.01 4.10 -7.72
CA ALA A 155 1.32 4.21 -7.08
C ALA A 155 1.29 5.11 -5.84
N TRP A 156 0.62 6.27 -5.93
CA TRP A 156 0.45 7.20 -4.81
C TRP A 156 -0.42 6.61 -3.70
N ILE A 157 -1.48 5.89 -4.05
CA ILE A 157 -2.32 5.17 -3.09
C ILE A 157 -1.50 4.09 -2.38
N THR A 158 -0.68 3.32 -3.10
CA THR A 158 0.19 2.29 -2.53
C THR A 158 1.17 2.88 -1.51
N ALA A 159 1.84 3.98 -1.85
CA ALA A 159 2.74 4.66 -0.92
C ALA A 159 1.99 5.19 0.32
N GLY A 160 0.90 5.91 0.10
CA GLY A 160 0.12 6.56 1.17
C GLY A 160 -0.63 5.58 2.06
N HIS A 161 -1.03 4.41 1.56
CA HIS A 161 -1.69 3.37 2.34
C HIS A 161 -0.77 2.83 3.44
N LEU A 162 0.48 2.49 3.12
CA LEU A 162 1.46 2.08 4.13
C LEU A 162 1.72 3.20 5.14
N LEU A 163 1.97 4.42 4.68
CA LEU A 163 2.21 5.58 5.59
C LEU A 163 1.02 5.80 6.55
N HIS A 164 -0.21 5.66 6.06
CA HIS A 164 -1.41 5.74 6.89
C HIS A 164 -1.39 4.68 8.00
N HIS A 165 -1.14 3.43 7.66
CA HIS A 165 -1.14 2.34 8.65
C HIS A 165 0.04 2.45 9.61
N LEU A 166 1.21 2.90 9.18
CA LEU A 166 2.33 3.18 10.11
C LEU A 166 1.98 4.29 11.09
N GLY A 167 1.26 5.33 10.66
CA GLY A 167 0.71 6.35 11.56
C GLY A 167 -0.26 5.77 12.59
N VAL A 168 -1.17 4.89 12.17
CA VAL A 168 -2.09 4.17 13.07
C VAL A 168 -1.32 3.28 14.05
N VAL A 169 -0.30 2.56 13.57
CA VAL A 169 0.57 1.72 14.41
C VAL A 169 1.24 2.56 15.48
N GLN A 170 1.87 3.66 15.07
CA GLN A 170 2.55 4.56 16.01
C GLN A 170 1.60 5.12 17.07
N GLU A 171 0.40 5.56 16.67
CA GLU A 171 -0.57 6.21 17.57
C GLU A 171 -1.30 5.22 18.48
N ARG A 172 -1.66 4.02 17.97
CA ARG A 172 -2.58 3.10 18.63
C ARG A 172 -1.95 1.87 19.25
N TYR A 173 -0.81 1.40 18.68
CA TYR A 173 -0.15 0.17 19.13
C TYR A 173 1.11 0.45 19.94
N LEU A 174 1.79 1.60 19.70
CA LEU A 174 3.05 1.96 20.33
C LEU A 174 2.95 3.16 21.29
N GLY A 175 1.86 3.93 21.20
CA GLY A 175 1.60 5.13 22.01
C GLY A 175 1.11 4.84 23.42
#